data_ea7a0c0e1f491912ddc95d08cd95f00c
#
_entry.id   ea7a0c0e1f491912ddc95d08cd95f00c
#
_cell.length_a   1.000
_cell.length_b   1.000
_cell.length_c   1.000
_cell.angle_alpha   90.00
_cell.angle_beta   90.00
_cell.angle_gamma   90.00
#
_symmetry.space_group_name_H-M   'P 1'
#
loop_
_entity.id
_entity.type
_entity.pdbx_description
1 polymer ?
#
loop_
_entity_poly.entity_id
_entity_poly.type
_entity_poly.pdbx_seq_one_letter_code
_entity_poly.pdbx_strand_id
1 'polypeptide(L)'
;MKRFMLFFVLCSTLLMACEPITPNGDQYPVVSADDYYWYNGEKIYLERGNQEYIIYDDALLSEMDKQKLEISESDSYLEEPNLKWGITKPNTVITDLEHVLYRMPSYTSEGTNFFVTHSFLVKLKDSDDLPILQNMAEQYNVKIVKEELFPLWYLLVCNLPSSSNALDIANRFYESGKFAVSEPNFMGGLVLHN
;
A
#
# COMPACT_ATOMS: atom_id res chain seq x y z
N MET A 1 -35.26 -58.98 19.46
CA MET A 1 -35.62 -57.63 19.07
C MET A 1 -34.40 -56.74 19.25
N LYS A 2 -33.64 -56.47 18.16
CA LYS A 2 -32.43 -55.63 18.17
C LYS A 2 -32.85 -54.23 17.65
N ARG A 3 -32.75 -53.22 18.51
CA ARG A 3 -33.01 -51.83 18.13
C ARG A 3 -31.77 -51.27 17.45
N PHE A 4 -31.86 -50.94 16.16
CA PHE A 4 -30.86 -50.17 15.41
C PHE A 4 -31.06 -48.69 15.75
N MET A 5 -30.08 -48.10 16.36
CA MET A 5 -30.01 -46.66 16.63
C MET A 5 -29.27 -45.98 15.49
N LEU A 6 -30.03 -45.25 14.66
CA LEU A 6 -29.52 -44.54 13.50
C LEU A 6 -28.98 -43.17 13.98
N PHE A 7 -27.63 -43.04 13.96
CA PHE A 7 -26.98 -41.75 14.21
C PHE A 7 -27.02 -40.92 12.92
N PHE A 8 -27.83 -39.89 12.89
CA PHE A 8 -27.76 -38.83 11.87
C PHE A 8 -26.63 -37.89 12.23
N VAL A 9 -25.49 -37.98 11.52
CA VAL A 9 -24.45 -36.97 11.56
C VAL A 9 -24.87 -35.86 10.62
N LEU A 10 -25.31 -34.74 11.23
CA LEU A 10 -25.62 -33.51 10.52
C LEU A 10 -24.29 -32.83 10.16
N CYS A 11 -23.80 -33.07 8.94
CA CYS A 11 -22.65 -32.39 8.38
C CYS A 11 -23.11 -31.00 7.93
N SER A 12 -23.01 -30.00 8.84
CA SER A 12 -23.19 -28.59 8.49
C SER A 12 -21.98 -28.11 7.70
N THR A 13 -22.07 -28.15 6.37
CA THR A 13 -21.13 -27.47 5.49
C THR A 13 -21.33 -25.97 5.67
N LEU A 14 -20.40 -25.34 6.39
CA LEU A 14 -20.20 -23.88 6.33
C LEU A 14 -19.76 -23.55 4.90
N LEU A 15 -20.71 -23.16 4.07
CA LEU A 15 -20.46 -22.42 2.86
C LEU A 15 -19.95 -21.04 3.30
N MET A 16 -18.65 -20.86 3.35
CA MET A 16 -18.07 -19.51 3.30
C MET A 16 -18.44 -18.94 1.91
N ALA A 17 -19.49 -18.15 1.89
CA ALA A 17 -19.80 -17.31 0.75
C ALA A 17 -18.64 -16.32 0.60
N CYS A 18 -17.79 -16.54 -0.40
CA CYS A 18 -17.01 -15.45 -0.95
C CYS A 18 -18.02 -14.45 -1.52
N GLU A 19 -18.25 -13.35 -0.82
CA GLU A 19 -19.00 -12.24 -1.40
C GLU A 19 -18.23 -11.74 -2.63
N PRO A 20 -18.88 -11.62 -3.80
CA PRO A 20 -18.24 -11.04 -4.96
C PRO A 20 -17.91 -9.57 -4.61
N ILE A 21 -16.64 -9.18 -4.76
CA ILE A 21 -16.20 -7.80 -4.69
C ILE A 21 -16.91 -7.06 -5.83
N THR A 22 -18.02 -6.38 -5.49
CA THR A 22 -18.63 -5.42 -6.41
C THR A 22 -17.68 -4.23 -6.52
N PRO A 23 -17.32 -3.78 -7.72
CA PRO A 23 -16.57 -2.54 -7.89
C PRO A 23 -17.56 -1.37 -7.68
N ASN A 24 -17.88 -1.06 -6.44
CA ASN A 24 -18.51 0.20 -6.10
C ASN A 24 -17.44 1.27 -6.02
N GLY A 25 -17.58 2.28 -6.88
CA GLY A 25 -16.63 3.32 -7.18
C GLY A 25 -16.31 4.33 -6.09
N ASP A 26 -16.15 3.92 -4.82
CA ASP A 26 -15.78 4.83 -3.73
C ASP A 26 -14.90 4.16 -2.66
N GLN A 27 -14.32 2.99 -2.94
CA GLN A 27 -13.49 2.30 -1.95
C GLN A 27 -12.00 2.56 -2.17
N TYR A 28 -11.57 3.79 -1.87
CA TYR A 28 -10.17 4.04 -1.51
C TYR A 28 -9.85 3.24 -0.25
N PRO A 29 -8.59 2.80 -0.07
CA PRO A 29 -8.21 2.08 1.13
C PRO A 29 -8.64 2.90 2.34
N VAL A 30 -9.57 2.35 3.15
CA VAL A 30 -9.94 2.94 4.42
C VAL A 30 -8.71 2.82 5.29
N VAL A 31 -7.93 3.88 5.29
CA VAL A 31 -6.76 4.00 6.17
C VAL A 31 -7.32 4.06 7.59
N SER A 32 -6.96 3.10 8.43
CA SER A 32 -7.52 3.00 9.77
C SER A 32 -7.09 4.18 10.65
N ALA A 33 -7.79 4.42 11.76
CA ALA A 33 -7.43 5.49 12.69
C ALA A 33 -6.05 5.28 13.36
N ASP A 34 -5.47 4.09 13.19
CA ASP A 34 -4.23 3.65 13.81
C ASP A 34 -3.20 3.28 12.72
N ASP A 35 -2.88 4.20 11.81
CA ASP A 35 -1.82 3.99 10.83
C ASP A 35 -0.47 3.86 11.54
N TYR A 36 0.33 2.88 11.16
CA TYR A 36 1.65 2.64 11.72
C TYR A 36 2.56 1.98 10.69
N TYR A 37 3.85 2.00 10.96
CA TYR A 37 4.83 1.13 10.29
C TYR A 37 5.76 0.49 11.32
N TRP A 38 6.44 -0.57 10.90
CA TRP A 38 7.42 -1.24 11.72
C TRP A 38 8.81 -0.65 11.52
N TYR A 39 9.48 -0.32 12.62
CA TYR A 39 10.87 0.13 12.62
C TYR A 39 11.61 -0.50 13.80
N ASN A 40 12.72 -1.19 13.54
CA ASN A 40 13.53 -1.87 14.56
C ASN A 40 12.73 -2.76 15.53
N GLY A 41 11.66 -3.41 15.08
CA GLY A 41 10.84 -4.27 15.92
C GLY A 41 9.73 -3.57 16.69
N GLU A 42 9.58 -2.26 16.53
CA GLU A 42 8.56 -1.45 17.20
C GLU A 42 7.56 -0.88 16.21
N LYS A 43 6.31 -0.70 16.64
CA LYS A 43 5.28 0.01 15.87
C LYS A 43 5.42 1.51 16.05
N ILE A 44 5.65 2.21 14.97
CA ILE A 44 5.67 3.68 14.95
C ILE A 44 4.32 4.15 14.42
N TYR A 45 3.50 4.73 15.28
CA TYR A 45 2.19 5.26 14.91
C TYR A 45 2.31 6.58 14.18
N LEU A 46 1.45 6.77 13.18
CA LEU A 46 1.48 7.90 12.27
C LEU A 46 0.29 8.84 12.55
N GLU A 47 0.57 10.13 12.66
CA GLU A 47 -0.45 11.16 12.75
C GLU A 47 -0.77 11.71 11.36
N ARG A 48 -2.06 11.67 10.95
CA ARG A 48 -2.48 12.12 9.63
C ARG A 48 -2.37 13.63 9.49
N GLY A 49 -1.80 14.05 8.37
CA GLY A 49 -1.79 15.42 7.92
C GLY A 49 -3.04 15.80 7.10
N ASN A 50 -2.95 16.94 6.41
CA ASN A 50 -4.06 17.56 5.68
C ASN A 50 -3.83 17.65 4.16
N GLN A 51 -2.87 16.89 3.65
CA GLN A 51 -2.52 16.76 2.24
C GLN A 51 -2.59 15.29 1.82
N GLU A 52 -2.50 15.03 0.53
CA GLU A 52 -2.47 13.68 -0.02
C GLU A 52 -1.37 13.55 -1.07
N TYR A 53 -0.72 12.40 -1.09
CA TYR A 53 0.07 11.92 -2.21
C TYR A 53 -0.86 11.15 -3.15
N ILE A 54 -0.83 11.47 -4.43
CA ILE A 54 -1.64 10.82 -5.46
C ILE A 54 -0.75 10.41 -6.65
N ILE A 55 -1.16 9.32 -7.34
CA ILE A 55 -0.71 9.01 -8.70
C ILE A 55 -1.92 9.08 -9.60
N TYR A 56 -1.79 9.76 -10.73
CA TYR A 56 -2.88 10.04 -11.64
C TYR A 56 -2.45 10.00 -13.10
N ASP A 57 -3.41 9.84 -14.01
CA ASP A 57 -3.21 10.00 -15.44
C ASP A 57 -3.30 11.48 -15.80
N ASP A 58 -2.17 12.08 -16.19
CA ASP A 58 -2.06 13.50 -16.52
C ASP A 58 -2.83 13.88 -17.79
N ALA A 59 -3.08 12.94 -18.68
CA ALA A 59 -3.88 13.19 -19.88
C ALA A 59 -5.39 13.25 -19.58
N LEU A 60 -5.83 12.62 -18.50
CA LEU A 60 -7.25 12.43 -18.17
C LEU A 60 -7.70 13.27 -16.97
N LEU A 61 -6.82 13.55 -15.99
CA LEU A 61 -7.17 14.35 -14.84
C LEU A 61 -7.57 15.78 -15.25
N SER A 62 -8.67 16.27 -14.72
CA SER A 62 -9.20 17.60 -15.06
C SER A 62 -8.23 18.72 -14.69
N GLU A 63 -8.19 19.80 -15.49
CA GLU A 63 -7.36 20.98 -15.21
C GLU A 63 -7.74 21.64 -13.86
N MET A 64 -9.00 21.54 -13.45
CA MET A 64 -9.47 22.05 -12.17
C MET A 64 -8.82 21.28 -11.00
N ASP A 65 -8.68 19.94 -11.12
CA ASP A 65 -8.05 19.13 -10.10
C ASP A 65 -6.52 19.25 -10.14
N LYS A 66 -5.91 19.41 -11.32
CA LYS A 66 -4.47 19.69 -11.44
C LYS A 66 -4.07 21.00 -10.72
N GLN A 67 -4.91 22.03 -10.76
CA GLN A 67 -4.67 23.29 -10.05
C GLN A 67 -4.67 23.15 -8.51
N LYS A 68 -5.19 22.05 -7.99
CA LYS A 68 -5.19 21.71 -6.56
C LYS A 68 -3.88 21.08 -6.10
N LEU A 69 -2.97 20.78 -7.01
CA LEU A 69 -1.67 20.19 -6.68
C LEU A 69 -0.64 21.29 -6.37
N GLU A 70 0.19 21.05 -5.36
CA GLU A 70 1.38 21.88 -5.09
C GLU A 70 2.57 21.39 -5.90
N ILE A 71 2.70 20.05 -6.02
CA ILE A 71 3.77 19.36 -6.72
C ILE A 71 3.14 18.38 -7.70
N SER A 72 3.69 18.33 -8.90
CA SER A 72 3.31 17.35 -9.93
C SER A 72 4.55 17.01 -10.74
N GLU A 73 4.99 15.75 -10.68
CA GLU A 73 6.21 15.28 -11.31
C GLU A 73 6.03 13.89 -11.93
N SER A 74 6.94 13.52 -12.82
CA SER A 74 7.06 12.16 -13.35
C SER A 74 8.01 11.35 -12.48
N ASP A 75 7.73 10.05 -12.32
CA ASP A 75 8.58 9.11 -11.60
C ASP A 75 9.07 8.03 -12.57
N SER A 76 10.35 7.68 -12.49
CA SER A 76 10.95 6.62 -13.31
C SER A 76 10.39 5.22 -13.03
N TYR A 77 9.69 5.03 -11.91
CA TYR A 77 9.02 3.78 -11.58
C TYR A 77 7.58 3.70 -12.09
N LEU A 78 7.04 4.81 -12.64
CA LEU A 78 5.76 4.83 -13.33
C LEU A 78 5.99 4.41 -14.79
N GLU A 79 5.46 3.25 -15.17
CA GLU A 79 5.76 2.63 -16.47
C GLU A 79 5.09 3.34 -17.65
N GLU A 80 4.02 4.09 -17.41
CA GLU A 80 3.29 4.80 -18.46
C GLU A 80 3.68 6.28 -18.50
N PRO A 81 3.96 6.83 -19.70
CA PRO A 81 4.47 8.21 -19.84
C PRO A 81 3.48 9.29 -19.38
N ASN A 82 2.19 8.96 -19.33
CA ASN A 82 1.15 9.89 -18.86
C ASN A 82 0.95 9.85 -17.35
N LEU A 83 1.56 8.89 -16.65
CA LEU A 83 1.41 8.83 -15.21
C LEU A 83 2.33 9.84 -14.53
N LYS A 84 1.73 10.56 -13.60
CA LYS A 84 2.44 11.48 -12.71
C LYS A 84 2.03 11.23 -11.27
N TRP A 85 2.90 11.58 -10.36
CA TRP A 85 2.54 11.74 -8.97
C TRP A 85 2.41 13.20 -8.60
N GLY A 86 1.62 13.50 -7.59
CA GLY A 86 1.44 14.84 -7.10
C GLY A 86 1.10 14.89 -5.62
N ILE A 87 1.27 16.07 -5.05
CA ILE A 87 0.86 16.38 -3.67
C ILE A 87 -0.22 17.42 -3.72
N THR A 88 -1.34 17.17 -3.05
CA THR A 88 -2.44 18.14 -2.97
C THR A 88 -2.06 19.32 -2.07
N LYS A 89 -2.64 20.49 -2.35
CA LYS A 89 -2.60 21.61 -1.40
C LYS A 89 -3.36 21.25 -0.12
N PRO A 90 -3.00 21.85 1.02
CA PRO A 90 -3.68 21.57 2.28
C PRO A 90 -5.20 21.76 2.19
N ASN A 91 -5.94 20.81 2.79
CA ASN A 91 -7.41 20.85 2.87
C ASN A 91 -8.16 20.89 1.53
N THR A 92 -7.53 20.43 0.45
CA THR A 92 -8.21 20.30 -0.85
C THR A 92 -8.65 18.86 -1.07
N VAL A 93 -9.67 18.68 -1.92
CA VAL A 93 -10.19 17.38 -2.33
C VAL A 93 -10.12 17.28 -3.84
N ILE A 94 -9.50 16.22 -4.34
CA ILE A 94 -9.58 15.83 -5.74
C ILE A 94 -10.98 15.27 -5.99
N THR A 95 -11.65 15.74 -7.03
CA THR A 95 -13.03 15.35 -7.36
C THR A 95 -13.11 14.36 -8.50
N ASP A 96 -12.12 14.37 -9.40
CA ASP A 96 -12.02 13.48 -10.56
C ASP A 96 -11.29 12.18 -10.19
N LEU A 97 -11.93 11.39 -9.33
CA LEU A 97 -11.30 10.25 -8.68
C LEU A 97 -11.09 9.05 -9.61
N GLU A 98 -11.81 8.96 -10.71
CA GLU A 98 -11.68 7.85 -11.67
C GLU A 98 -10.32 7.84 -12.39
N HIS A 99 -9.63 8.98 -12.42
CA HIS A 99 -8.30 9.15 -13.03
C HIS A 99 -7.17 9.18 -12.02
N VAL A 100 -7.48 9.00 -10.73
CA VAL A 100 -6.51 8.79 -9.65
C VAL A 100 -6.30 7.30 -9.45
N LEU A 101 -5.08 6.84 -9.66
CA LEU A 101 -4.72 5.41 -9.65
C LEU A 101 -4.17 4.94 -8.31
N TYR A 102 -3.71 5.88 -7.49
CA TYR A 102 -3.19 5.63 -6.15
C TYR A 102 -3.38 6.87 -5.28
N ARG A 103 -3.64 6.67 -3.99
CA ARG A 103 -3.87 7.77 -3.06
C ARG A 103 -3.46 7.40 -1.64
N MET A 104 -2.74 8.30 -0.98
CA MET A 104 -2.33 8.18 0.42
C MET A 104 -2.44 9.52 1.14
N PRO A 105 -2.89 9.58 2.39
CA PRO A 105 -2.80 10.79 3.19
C PRO A 105 -1.35 11.17 3.45
N SER A 106 -1.09 12.44 3.70
CA SER A 106 0.14 12.85 4.36
C SER A 106 0.12 12.45 5.83
N TYR A 107 1.30 12.40 6.41
CA TYR A 107 1.50 12.22 7.85
C TYR A 107 2.33 13.38 8.39
N THR A 108 2.24 13.61 9.69
CA THR A 108 2.99 14.66 10.37
C THR A 108 3.89 14.09 11.45
N SER A 109 5.08 14.67 11.56
CA SER A 109 5.96 14.47 12.69
C SER A 109 6.67 15.78 12.99
N GLU A 110 6.57 16.24 14.25
CA GLU A 110 7.19 17.50 14.71
C GLU A 110 6.86 18.71 13.81
N GLY A 111 5.62 18.75 13.28
CA GLY A 111 5.14 19.84 12.42
C GLY A 111 5.63 19.77 10.96
N THR A 112 6.32 18.71 10.56
CA THR A 112 6.75 18.48 9.18
C THR A 112 5.88 17.42 8.54
N ASN A 113 5.35 17.70 7.33
CA ASN A 113 4.60 16.72 6.55
C ASN A 113 5.55 15.78 5.83
N PHE A 114 5.16 14.50 5.79
CA PHE A 114 5.78 13.48 4.97
C PHE A 114 4.70 12.57 4.36
N PHE A 115 5.08 11.82 3.32
CA PHE A 115 4.15 11.02 2.54
C PHE A 115 4.69 9.60 2.40
N VAL A 116 3.79 8.63 2.46
CA VAL A 116 4.09 7.26 2.05
C VAL A 116 3.86 7.18 0.54
N THR A 117 4.88 6.83 -0.22
CA THR A 117 4.78 6.66 -1.67
C THR A 117 4.09 5.34 -2.02
N HIS A 118 3.96 5.02 -3.30
CA HIS A 118 3.43 3.72 -3.77
C HIS A 118 4.46 2.58 -3.69
N SER A 119 5.61 2.82 -3.07
CA SER A 119 6.72 1.87 -2.98
C SER A 119 7.11 1.57 -1.53
N PHE A 120 7.81 0.46 -1.34
CA PHE A 120 8.37 0.03 -0.05
C PHE A 120 9.63 -0.80 -0.24
N LEU A 121 10.42 -0.89 0.82
CA LEU A 121 11.67 -1.63 0.85
C LEU A 121 11.51 -2.94 1.60
N VAL A 122 12.13 -4.00 1.11
CA VAL A 122 12.18 -5.30 1.78
C VAL A 122 13.63 -5.77 1.85
N LYS A 123 14.05 -6.23 3.04
CA LYS A 123 15.33 -6.91 3.24
C LYS A 123 15.10 -8.38 3.51
N LEU A 124 15.68 -9.25 2.69
CA LEU A 124 15.68 -10.69 2.92
C LEU A 124 16.53 -11.03 4.16
N LYS A 125 16.23 -12.15 4.80
CA LYS A 125 17.08 -12.74 5.86
C LYS A 125 18.29 -13.44 5.25
N ASP A 126 18.05 -14.12 4.11
CA ASP A 126 19.04 -14.84 3.34
C ASP A 126 18.78 -14.67 1.83
N SER A 127 19.80 -14.87 1.00
CA SER A 127 19.67 -14.86 -0.48
C SER A 127 18.70 -15.93 -1.00
N ASP A 128 18.60 -17.05 -0.30
CA ASP A 128 17.72 -18.18 -0.66
C ASP A 128 16.23 -17.86 -0.42
N ASP A 129 15.91 -16.75 0.25
CA ASP A 129 14.54 -16.27 0.49
C ASP A 129 13.93 -15.51 -0.71
N LEU A 130 14.67 -15.29 -1.80
CA LEU A 130 14.15 -14.59 -2.98
C LEU A 130 12.86 -15.20 -3.56
N PRO A 131 12.70 -16.53 -3.66
CA PRO A 131 11.43 -17.12 -4.10
C PRO A 131 10.25 -16.80 -3.15
N ILE A 132 10.50 -16.61 -1.86
CA ILE A 132 9.47 -16.21 -0.89
C ILE A 132 9.02 -14.77 -1.17
N LEU A 133 9.98 -13.87 -1.45
CA LEU A 133 9.68 -12.49 -1.85
C LEU A 133 8.85 -12.44 -3.13
N GLN A 134 9.25 -13.21 -4.16
CA GLN A 134 8.53 -13.27 -5.45
C GLN A 134 7.09 -13.76 -5.28
N ASN A 135 6.87 -14.83 -4.52
CA ASN A 135 5.53 -15.35 -4.23
C ASN A 135 4.66 -14.34 -3.48
N MET A 136 5.22 -13.64 -2.49
CA MET A 136 4.47 -12.60 -1.78
C MET A 136 4.19 -11.39 -2.66
N ALA A 137 5.13 -10.99 -3.51
CA ALA A 137 4.91 -9.90 -4.45
C ALA A 137 3.73 -10.20 -5.40
N GLU A 138 3.65 -11.42 -5.92
CA GLU A 138 2.50 -11.85 -6.73
C GLU A 138 1.19 -11.87 -5.92
N GLN A 139 1.20 -12.43 -4.71
CA GLN A 139 0.03 -12.53 -3.84
C GLN A 139 -0.56 -11.15 -3.51
N TYR A 140 0.27 -10.14 -3.28
CA TYR A 140 -0.15 -8.79 -2.90
C TYR A 140 -0.21 -7.81 -4.07
N ASN A 141 -0.08 -8.30 -5.31
CA ASN A 141 -0.11 -7.49 -6.54
C ASN A 141 0.88 -6.32 -6.50
N VAL A 142 2.12 -6.63 -6.14
CA VAL A 142 3.24 -5.67 -6.17
C VAL A 142 4.34 -6.17 -7.08
N LYS A 143 5.13 -5.25 -7.61
CA LYS A 143 6.23 -5.54 -8.54
C LYS A 143 7.57 -5.28 -7.87
N ILE A 144 8.53 -6.17 -8.04
CA ILE A 144 9.92 -5.95 -7.70
C ILE A 144 10.54 -5.13 -8.85
N VAL A 145 10.83 -3.84 -8.61
CA VAL A 145 11.33 -2.91 -9.65
C VAL A 145 12.83 -2.72 -9.61
N LYS A 146 13.44 -2.98 -8.48
CA LYS A 146 14.88 -2.93 -8.35
C LYS A 146 15.35 -4.04 -7.44
N GLU A 147 16.14 -4.93 -8.02
CA GLU A 147 16.80 -6.00 -7.31
C GLU A 147 18.13 -5.46 -6.74
N GLU A 148 18.42 -5.83 -5.49
CA GLU A 148 19.69 -5.53 -4.82
C GLU A 148 20.13 -4.06 -4.87
N LEU A 149 19.31 -3.16 -4.28
CA LEU A 149 19.78 -1.79 -3.97
C LEU A 149 21.07 -1.81 -3.14
N PHE A 150 21.13 -2.70 -2.17
CA PHE A 150 22.25 -3.16 -1.36
C PHE A 150 22.08 -4.68 -1.17
N PRO A 151 23.10 -5.42 -0.70
CA PRO A 151 22.94 -6.85 -0.46
C PRO A 151 21.66 -7.19 0.30
N LEU A 152 20.81 -8.05 -0.29
CA LEU A 152 19.54 -8.52 0.21
C LEU A 152 18.38 -7.48 0.26
N TRP A 153 18.59 -6.24 -0.22
CA TRP A 153 17.55 -5.21 -0.25
C TRP A 153 16.90 -5.06 -1.62
N TYR A 154 15.57 -5.03 -1.61
CA TYR A 154 14.72 -4.93 -2.81
C TYR A 154 13.75 -3.77 -2.68
N LEU A 155 13.50 -3.08 -3.78
CA LEU A 155 12.45 -2.08 -3.90
C LEU A 155 11.24 -2.69 -4.60
N LEU A 156 10.08 -2.58 -3.95
CA LEU A 156 8.79 -3.02 -4.49
C LEU A 156 7.87 -1.82 -4.69
N VAL A 157 7.00 -1.91 -5.71
CA VAL A 157 5.97 -0.91 -5.98
C VAL A 157 4.60 -1.57 -6.10
N CYS A 158 3.56 -0.88 -5.68
CA CYS A 158 2.18 -1.30 -5.91
C CYS A 158 1.86 -1.24 -7.40
N ASN A 159 1.26 -2.29 -7.97
CA ASN A 159 0.72 -2.23 -9.33
C ASN A 159 -0.49 -1.30 -9.38
N LEU A 160 -0.57 -0.47 -10.41
CA LEU A 160 -1.62 0.53 -10.56
C LEU A 160 -2.69 0.07 -11.58
N PRO A 161 -3.97 0.42 -11.38
CA PRO A 161 -4.52 1.05 -10.18
C PRO A 161 -4.48 0.12 -8.97
N SER A 162 -4.22 0.67 -7.78
CA SER A 162 -4.11 -0.14 -6.57
C SER A 162 -5.19 0.20 -5.55
N SER A 163 -5.92 -0.82 -5.11
CA SER A 163 -6.83 -0.74 -3.96
C SER A 163 -6.12 -0.92 -2.62
N SER A 164 -4.86 -1.36 -2.64
CA SER A 164 -4.01 -1.54 -1.46
C SER A 164 -2.93 -0.47 -1.43
N ASN A 165 -2.55 -0.03 -0.25
CA ASN A 165 -1.50 0.96 -0.09
C ASN A 165 -0.16 0.31 0.33
N ALA A 166 0.95 0.99 0.01
CA ALA A 166 2.28 0.48 0.29
C ALA A 166 2.56 0.34 1.79
N LEU A 167 1.94 1.17 2.64
CA LEU A 167 2.07 1.08 4.10
C LEU A 167 1.53 -0.24 4.63
N ASP A 168 0.30 -0.60 4.25
CA ASP A 168 -0.33 -1.85 4.68
C ASP A 168 0.41 -3.06 4.16
N ILE A 169 0.85 -3.02 2.89
CA ILE A 169 1.59 -4.13 2.29
C ILE A 169 2.93 -4.32 2.99
N ALA A 170 3.67 -3.22 3.24
CA ALA A 170 4.94 -3.29 3.97
C ALA A 170 4.75 -3.90 5.37
N ASN A 171 3.70 -3.50 6.09
CA ASN A 171 3.37 -4.08 7.40
C ASN A 171 3.08 -5.58 7.30
N ARG A 172 2.30 -6.03 6.31
CA ARG A 172 2.00 -7.46 6.09
C ARG A 172 3.26 -8.27 5.77
N PHE A 173 4.18 -7.69 4.98
CA PHE A 173 5.47 -8.32 4.70
C PHE A 173 6.30 -8.47 5.97
N TYR A 174 6.40 -7.44 6.81
CA TYR A 174 7.09 -7.49 8.10
C TYR A 174 6.45 -8.51 9.04
N GLU A 175 5.14 -8.43 9.25
CA GLU A 175 4.36 -9.28 10.18
C GLU A 175 4.32 -10.74 9.75
N SER A 176 4.58 -11.05 8.47
CA SER A 176 4.76 -12.43 8.02
C SER A 176 5.93 -13.14 8.70
N GLY A 177 6.86 -12.38 9.28
CA GLY A 177 8.09 -12.88 9.88
C GLY A 177 9.07 -13.51 8.88
N LYS A 178 8.81 -13.40 7.57
CA LYS A 178 9.63 -13.99 6.52
C LYS A 178 10.85 -13.15 6.16
N PHE A 179 10.78 -11.84 6.36
CA PHE A 179 11.82 -10.89 5.99
C PHE A 179 12.51 -10.30 7.22
N ALA A 180 13.73 -9.81 7.04
CA ALA A 180 14.48 -9.12 8.09
C ALA A 180 13.92 -7.72 8.35
N VAL A 181 13.52 -7.03 7.26
CA VAL A 181 12.94 -5.68 7.29
C VAL A 181 11.87 -5.59 6.20
N SER A 182 10.82 -4.83 6.45
CA SER A 182 9.91 -4.32 5.43
C SER A 182 9.39 -2.97 5.89
N GLU A 183 9.72 -1.93 5.12
CA GLU A 183 9.46 -0.53 5.49
C GLU A 183 8.87 0.22 4.30
N PRO A 184 7.82 1.06 4.50
CA PRO A 184 7.31 1.92 3.45
C PRO A 184 8.38 2.92 3.02
N ASN A 185 8.34 3.33 1.75
CA ASN A 185 9.22 4.39 1.26
C ASN A 185 8.58 5.76 1.52
N PHE A 186 9.28 6.59 2.28
CA PHE A 186 8.81 7.92 2.66
C PHE A 186 9.39 8.99 1.75
N MET A 187 8.60 10.02 1.46
CA MET A 187 9.00 11.23 0.77
C MET A 187 8.63 12.44 1.63
N GLY A 188 9.52 13.44 1.70
CA GLY A 188 9.34 14.64 2.53
C GLY A 188 10.35 14.70 3.66
N GLY A 189 10.08 15.51 4.70
CA GLY A 189 11.05 15.77 5.77
C GLY A 189 11.59 14.50 6.42
N LEU A 190 12.91 14.45 6.58
CA LEU A 190 13.61 13.34 7.25
C LEU A 190 13.16 13.28 8.71
N VAL A 191 12.42 12.24 9.07
CA VAL A 191 12.15 11.91 10.47
C VAL A 191 13.33 11.06 10.95
N LEU A 192 14.24 11.68 11.70
CA LEU A 192 15.32 10.94 12.36
C LEU A 192 14.78 10.37 13.67
N HIS A 193 14.67 9.06 13.75
CA HIS A 193 14.44 8.35 15.01
C HIS A 193 15.78 8.23 15.75
N ASN A 194 15.91 8.90 16.89
CA ASN A 194 17.06 8.79 17.80
C ASN A 194 16.94 7.54 18.68
#